data_9d87228be2c31136eff3215efbd4d4f2
#
_entry.id   9d87228be2c31136eff3215efbd4d4f2
#
_cell.length_a   1.000
_cell.length_b   1.000
_cell.length_c   1.000
_cell.angle_alpha   90.00
_cell.angle_beta   90.00
_cell.angle_gamma   90.00
#
_symmetry.space_group_name_H-M   'P 1'
#
loop_
_entity.id
_entity.type
_entity.pdbx_description
1 polymer ?
#
loop_
_entity_poly.entity_id
_entity_poly.type
_entity_poly.pdbx_seq_one_letter_code
_entity_poly.pdbx_strand_id
1 'polypeptide(L)'
;MTIAKGLSSGYAPIGGSIICDEVYETIATSGDDFNHGYTYSGHPVASAVALKNLEIMQDEKIVEHVRDVAHPYLMERWQKLADHPLVGEAKLVGLMGSIALTPDKAARARFASDAGTVGYRCRERCFANNLIMRHVGDRMILAPSLTITPAEIDVLIDRATSSLDECHAGLKSDGLLKAA
;
A
#
# COMPACT_ATOMS: atom_id res chain seq x y z
N MET A 1 -0.31 -8.26 19.44
CA MET A 1 -0.43 -7.54 18.15
C MET A 1 0.51 -6.35 18.14
N THR A 2 1.31 -6.17 17.10
CA THR A 2 2.19 -5.00 16.97
C THR A 2 1.50 -3.89 16.19
N ILE A 3 1.65 -2.64 16.62
CA ILE A 3 1.07 -1.44 16.03
C ILE A 3 2.16 -0.38 15.81
N ALA A 4 2.05 0.37 14.72
CA ALA A 4 2.97 1.46 14.38
C ALA A 4 2.38 2.29 13.22
N LYS A 5 3.20 3.10 12.54
CA LYS A 5 2.89 3.82 11.29
C LYS A 5 1.62 4.67 11.38
N GLY A 6 0.48 4.16 10.92
CA GLY A 6 -0.81 4.84 10.98
C GLY A 6 -1.27 5.22 12.39
N LEU A 7 -0.65 4.67 13.44
CA LEU A 7 -0.95 5.04 14.83
C LEU A 7 -0.78 6.54 15.09
N SER A 8 0.21 7.16 14.47
CA SER A 8 0.46 8.61 14.56
C SER A 8 0.38 9.32 13.20
N SER A 9 -0.06 8.66 12.15
CA SER A 9 -0.07 9.18 10.76
C SER A 9 1.28 9.78 10.32
N GLY A 10 2.39 9.30 10.88
CA GLY A 10 3.74 9.78 10.56
C GLY A 10 4.16 11.08 11.25
N TYR A 11 3.32 11.69 12.07
CA TYR A 11 3.65 12.95 12.78
C TYR A 11 4.66 12.77 13.91
N ALA A 12 4.68 11.58 14.53
CA ALA A 12 5.66 11.27 15.58
C ALA A 12 6.10 9.80 15.47
N PRO A 13 7.38 9.46 15.74
CA PRO A 13 7.83 8.09 15.80
C PRO A 13 7.23 7.42 17.04
N ILE A 14 6.35 6.44 16.81
CA ILE A 14 5.71 5.66 17.87
C ILE A 14 5.38 4.26 17.33
N GLY A 15 5.46 3.29 18.20
CA GLY A 15 5.00 1.93 17.98
C GLY A 15 4.71 1.27 19.32
N GLY A 16 4.01 0.16 19.29
CA GLY A 16 3.65 -0.57 20.49
C GLY A 16 3.34 -2.03 20.21
N SER A 17 3.23 -2.78 21.28
CA SER A 17 2.73 -4.16 21.28
C SER A 17 1.54 -4.24 22.22
N ILE A 18 0.42 -4.75 21.71
CA ILE A 18 -0.76 -5.07 22.49
C ILE A 18 -0.68 -6.56 22.79
N ILE A 19 -0.68 -6.93 24.05
CA ILE A 19 -0.64 -8.31 24.54
C ILE A 19 -2.01 -8.70 25.09
N CYS A 20 -2.36 -9.98 25.07
CA CYS A 20 -3.55 -10.50 25.71
C CYS A 20 -3.36 -10.67 27.21
N ASP A 21 -4.47 -10.82 27.93
CA ASP A 21 -4.47 -10.94 29.40
C ASP A 21 -3.64 -12.12 29.86
N GLU A 22 -3.67 -13.26 29.20
CA GLU A 22 -2.88 -14.45 29.52
C GLU A 22 -1.37 -14.16 29.55
N VAL A 23 -0.87 -13.43 28.56
CA VAL A 23 0.54 -13.03 28.48
C VAL A 23 0.84 -11.99 29.57
N TYR A 24 -0.06 -11.03 29.76
CA TYR A 24 0.08 -10.02 30.81
C TYR A 24 0.14 -10.67 32.20
N GLU A 25 -0.79 -11.56 32.55
CA GLU A 25 -0.84 -12.26 33.84
C GLU A 25 0.42 -13.09 34.08
N THR A 26 0.90 -13.80 33.04
CA THR A 26 2.14 -14.57 33.13
C THR A 26 3.33 -13.69 33.51
N ILE A 27 3.45 -12.51 32.87
CA ILE A 27 4.52 -11.55 33.16
C ILE A 27 4.34 -10.98 34.58
N ALA A 28 3.12 -10.53 34.89
CA ALA A 28 2.83 -9.86 36.18
C ALA A 28 2.97 -10.77 37.39
N THR A 29 2.78 -12.08 37.25
CA THR A 29 2.87 -13.05 38.34
C THR A 29 4.16 -13.83 38.33
N SER A 30 5.09 -13.62 37.41
CA SER A 30 6.37 -14.34 37.32
C SER A 30 7.28 -14.13 38.52
N GLY A 31 7.11 -13.02 39.23
CA GLY A 31 8.02 -12.61 40.33
C GLY A 31 9.33 -11.97 39.84
N ASP A 32 9.53 -11.90 38.52
CA ASP A 32 10.68 -11.26 37.89
C ASP A 32 10.27 -9.93 37.21
N ASP A 33 11.22 -9.00 37.13
CA ASP A 33 11.05 -7.77 36.41
C ASP A 33 11.08 -8.01 34.89
N PHE A 34 10.09 -7.48 34.14
CA PHE A 34 10.09 -7.46 32.68
C PHE A 34 11.05 -6.39 32.16
N ASN A 35 12.33 -6.72 32.11
CA ASN A 35 13.40 -5.81 31.67
C ASN A 35 13.45 -5.64 30.14
N HIS A 36 12.34 -5.20 29.53
CA HIS A 36 12.26 -4.94 28.09
C HIS A 36 11.64 -3.58 27.81
N GLY A 37 12.44 -2.67 27.29
CA GLY A 37 12.00 -1.31 26.97
C GLY A 37 13.09 -0.52 26.27
N TYR A 38 12.70 0.64 25.80
CA TYR A 38 13.59 1.61 25.18
C TYR A 38 13.59 2.90 25.99
N THR A 39 14.67 3.68 25.91
CA THR A 39 14.81 4.95 26.65
C THR A 39 13.63 5.90 26.41
N TYR A 40 13.07 5.91 25.21
CA TYR A 40 11.92 6.76 24.85
C TYR A 40 10.57 6.03 24.95
N SER A 41 10.47 4.87 25.60
CA SER A 41 9.18 4.23 25.84
C SER A 41 8.28 5.15 26.67
N GLY A 42 7.00 5.22 26.28
CA GLY A 42 6.01 6.09 26.93
C GLY A 42 6.26 7.59 26.74
N HIS A 43 6.96 7.99 25.65
CA HIS A 43 7.24 9.41 25.38
C HIS A 43 5.96 10.23 25.33
N PRO A 44 5.76 11.24 26.20
CA PRO A 44 4.46 11.88 26.38
C PRO A 44 3.97 12.62 25.14
N VAL A 45 4.87 13.28 24.38
CA VAL A 45 4.49 14.00 23.15
C VAL A 45 4.06 13.00 22.06
N ALA A 46 4.82 11.93 21.85
CA ALA A 46 4.45 10.92 20.85
C ALA A 46 3.13 10.23 21.20
N SER A 47 2.89 9.97 22.49
CA SER A 47 1.63 9.39 22.97
C SER A 47 0.45 10.33 22.76
N ALA A 48 0.63 11.63 23.06
CA ALA A 48 -0.41 12.65 22.84
C ALA A 48 -0.76 12.80 21.35
N VAL A 49 0.23 12.77 20.47
CA VAL A 49 0.02 12.79 19.01
C VAL A 49 -0.76 11.56 18.55
N ALA A 50 -0.39 10.36 19.03
CA ALA A 50 -1.10 9.13 18.69
C ALA A 50 -2.56 9.16 19.17
N LEU A 51 -2.81 9.58 20.40
CA LEU A 51 -4.17 9.73 20.94
C LEU A 51 -4.99 10.70 20.09
N LYS A 52 -4.43 11.87 19.78
CA LYS A 52 -5.15 12.85 18.96
C LYS A 52 -5.44 12.35 17.55
N ASN A 53 -4.50 11.60 16.95
CA ASN A 53 -4.74 10.96 15.65
C ASN A 53 -5.90 9.95 15.71
N LEU A 54 -5.95 9.12 16.76
CA LEU A 54 -7.06 8.16 16.94
C LEU A 54 -8.40 8.86 17.17
N GLU A 55 -8.44 9.96 17.95
CA GLU A 55 -9.63 10.79 18.10
C GLU A 55 -10.13 11.31 16.74
N ILE A 56 -9.25 11.91 15.94
CA ILE A 56 -9.58 12.42 14.59
C ILE A 56 -10.13 11.30 13.72
N MET A 57 -9.47 10.14 13.70
CA MET A 57 -9.92 8.99 12.92
C MET A 57 -11.34 8.55 13.31
N GLN A 58 -11.67 8.61 14.60
CA GLN A 58 -12.98 8.26 15.12
C GLN A 58 -14.02 9.35 14.81
N ASP A 59 -13.71 10.61 15.09
CA ASP A 59 -14.62 11.76 14.92
C ASP A 59 -14.99 11.97 13.45
N GLU A 60 -14.00 11.83 12.55
CA GLU A 60 -14.18 11.98 11.11
C GLU A 60 -14.62 10.67 10.42
N LYS A 61 -14.79 9.57 11.18
CA LYS A 61 -15.21 8.26 10.67
C LYS A 61 -14.35 7.77 9.50
N ILE A 62 -13.03 7.92 9.61
CA ILE A 62 -12.09 7.60 8.53
C ILE A 62 -12.16 6.12 8.13
N VAL A 63 -12.30 5.22 9.11
CA VAL A 63 -12.38 3.78 8.84
C VAL A 63 -13.67 3.43 8.11
N GLU A 64 -14.79 4.04 8.50
CA GLU A 64 -16.10 3.91 7.86
C GLU A 64 -16.06 4.47 6.42
N HIS A 65 -15.45 5.63 6.23
CA HIS A 65 -15.23 6.20 4.89
C HIS A 65 -14.48 5.22 3.99
N VAL A 66 -13.39 4.62 4.49
CA VAL A 66 -12.65 3.62 3.70
C VAL A 66 -13.52 2.41 3.39
N ARG A 67 -14.24 1.87 4.39
CA ARG A 67 -15.05 0.65 4.24
C ARG A 67 -16.24 0.85 3.30
N ASP A 68 -16.95 1.97 3.45
CA ASP A 68 -18.27 2.15 2.86
C ASP A 68 -18.24 2.98 1.55
N VAL A 69 -17.18 3.77 1.33
CA VAL A 69 -17.05 4.68 0.18
C VAL A 69 -15.81 4.39 -0.65
N ALA A 70 -14.62 4.62 -0.08
CA ALA A 70 -13.39 4.63 -0.85
C ALA A 70 -12.97 3.24 -1.37
N HIS A 71 -13.04 2.20 -0.52
CA HIS A 71 -12.69 0.84 -0.91
C HIS A 71 -13.59 0.27 -2.01
N PRO A 72 -14.93 0.24 -1.90
CA PRO A 72 -15.78 -0.31 -2.97
C PRO A 72 -15.62 0.46 -4.28
N TYR A 73 -15.49 1.80 -4.22
CA TYR A 73 -15.30 2.63 -5.40
C TYR A 73 -13.95 2.36 -6.08
N LEU A 74 -12.87 2.25 -5.31
CA LEU A 74 -11.54 1.91 -5.82
C LEU A 74 -11.50 0.46 -6.33
N MET A 75 -12.11 -0.49 -5.62
CA MET A 75 -12.11 -1.91 -5.99
C MET A 75 -12.67 -2.14 -7.38
N GLU A 76 -13.83 -1.55 -7.68
CA GLU A 76 -14.45 -1.67 -9.02
C GLU A 76 -13.51 -1.22 -10.13
N ARG A 77 -12.82 -0.10 -9.94
CA ARG A 77 -11.91 0.50 -10.93
C ARG A 77 -10.57 -0.20 -11.00
N TRP A 78 -10.05 -0.61 -9.83
CA TRP A 78 -8.78 -1.32 -9.72
C TRP A 78 -8.82 -2.67 -10.43
N GLN A 79 -9.92 -3.39 -10.32
CA GLN A 79 -10.10 -4.67 -10.98
C GLN A 79 -10.08 -4.54 -12.51
N LYS A 80 -10.58 -3.43 -13.07
CA LYS A 80 -10.55 -3.17 -14.52
C LYS A 80 -9.12 -3.01 -15.06
N LEU A 81 -8.16 -2.61 -14.22
CA LEU A 81 -6.75 -2.59 -14.62
C LEU A 81 -6.21 -3.98 -14.99
N ALA A 82 -6.86 -5.05 -14.51
CA ALA A 82 -6.51 -6.41 -14.92
C ALA A 82 -6.80 -6.68 -16.40
N ASP A 83 -7.61 -5.87 -17.08
CA ASP A 83 -7.88 -6.02 -18.52
C ASP A 83 -6.70 -5.52 -19.37
N HIS A 84 -5.84 -4.67 -18.81
CA HIS A 84 -4.67 -4.15 -19.49
C HIS A 84 -3.67 -5.27 -19.85
N PRO A 85 -3.10 -5.30 -21.08
CA PRO A 85 -2.24 -6.41 -21.54
C PRO A 85 -1.00 -6.66 -20.68
N LEU A 86 -0.44 -5.61 -20.05
CA LEU A 86 0.73 -5.72 -19.17
C LEU A 86 0.39 -6.23 -17.76
N VAL A 87 -0.89 -6.29 -17.38
CA VAL A 87 -1.33 -6.64 -16.02
C VAL A 87 -1.78 -8.09 -15.95
N GLY A 88 -1.03 -8.91 -15.24
CA GLY A 88 -1.38 -10.31 -14.99
C GLY A 88 -2.33 -10.50 -13.81
N GLU A 89 -2.25 -9.61 -12.82
CA GLU A 89 -3.08 -9.66 -11.62
C GLU A 89 -3.24 -8.27 -11.02
N ALA A 90 -4.46 -7.91 -10.62
CA ALA A 90 -4.74 -6.71 -9.82
C ALA A 90 -5.43 -7.12 -8.52
N LYS A 91 -4.83 -6.85 -7.37
CA LYS A 91 -5.37 -7.14 -6.03
C LYS A 91 -5.52 -5.86 -5.23
N LEU A 92 -6.56 -5.81 -4.40
CA LEU A 92 -6.83 -4.72 -3.49
C LEU A 92 -7.34 -5.26 -2.16
N VAL A 93 -6.81 -4.75 -1.04
CA VAL A 93 -7.31 -5.01 0.33
C VAL A 93 -7.38 -3.65 1.04
N GLY A 94 -8.58 -3.23 1.42
CA GLY A 94 -8.81 -1.84 1.84
C GLY A 94 -8.38 -0.90 0.72
N LEU A 95 -7.44 0.01 1.00
CA LEU A 95 -6.83 0.89 -0.01
C LEU A 95 -5.42 0.47 -0.42
N MET A 96 -4.94 -0.69 0.04
CA MET A 96 -3.66 -1.23 -0.41
C MET A 96 -3.85 -2.06 -1.67
N GLY A 97 -3.37 -1.55 -2.80
CA GLY A 97 -3.44 -2.19 -4.10
C GLY A 97 -2.11 -2.73 -4.59
N SER A 98 -2.17 -3.80 -5.35
CA SER A 98 -1.01 -4.30 -6.08
C SER A 98 -1.38 -4.76 -7.49
N ILE A 99 -0.49 -4.48 -8.46
CA ILE A 99 -0.58 -4.91 -9.84
C ILE A 99 0.67 -5.75 -10.14
N ALA A 100 0.50 -7.01 -10.55
CA ALA A 100 1.61 -7.81 -11.04
C ALA A 100 1.76 -7.58 -12.54
N LEU A 101 2.94 -7.13 -12.97
CA LEU A 101 3.26 -6.97 -14.38
C LEU A 101 3.72 -8.30 -14.98
N THR A 102 3.34 -8.56 -16.22
CA THR A 102 3.69 -9.80 -16.94
C THR A 102 3.83 -9.54 -18.43
N PRO A 103 4.76 -10.20 -19.12
CA PRO A 103 4.84 -10.17 -20.57
C PRO A 103 3.81 -11.06 -21.26
N ASP A 104 3.24 -12.03 -20.54
CA ASP A 104 2.24 -12.97 -21.05
C ASP A 104 1.31 -13.41 -19.92
N LYS A 105 0.07 -12.96 -19.99
CA LYS A 105 -0.97 -13.23 -18.97
C LYS A 105 -1.38 -14.70 -18.96
N ALA A 106 -1.51 -15.33 -20.14
CA ALA A 106 -1.98 -16.70 -20.26
C ALA A 106 -0.96 -17.68 -19.68
N ALA A 107 0.32 -17.45 -19.96
CA ALA A 107 1.41 -18.25 -19.43
C ALA A 107 1.82 -17.87 -18.00
N ARG A 108 1.29 -16.77 -17.45
CA ARG A 108 1.75 -16.17 -16.17
C ARG A 108 3.27 -16.00 -16.15
N ALA A 109 3.82 -15.58 -17.29
CA ALA A 109 5.26 -15.51 -17.49
C ALA A 109 5.90 -14.39 -16.65
N ARG A 110 7.19 -14.58 -16.37
CA ARG A 110 8.05 -13.51 -15.86
C ARG A 110 8.80 -12.86 -17.01
N PHE A 111 9.20 -11.59 -16.84
CA PHE A 111 10.09 -10.95 -17.79
C PHE A 111 11.45 -11.65 -17.80
N ALA A 112 12.08 -11.68 -18.98
CA ALA A 112 13.42 -12.25 -19.15
C ALA A 112 14.53 -11.34 -18.60
N SER A 113 14.22 -10.05 -18.32
CA SER A 113 15.12 -9.11 -17.67
C SER A 113 15.27 -9.42 -16.18
N ASP A 114 16.27 -8.81 -15.55
CA ASP A 114 16.44 -8.89 -14.10
C ASP A 114 15.16 -8.45 -13.36
N ALA A 115 14.87 -9.15 -12.26
CA ALA A 115 13.66 -8.91 -11.48
C ALA A 115 13.59 -7.45 -10.99
N GLY A 116 12.46 -6.80 -11.29
CA GLY A 116 12.23 -5.40 -10.93
C GLY A 116 12.60 -4.37 -12.00
N THR A 117 13.25 -4.77 -13.09
CA THR A 117 13.58 -3.87 -14.20
C THR A 117 12.33 -3.26 -14.81
N VAL A 118 11.30 -4.06 -15.06
CA VAL A 118 10.05 -3.58 -15.64
C VAL A 118 9.24 -2.80 -14.60
N GLY A 119 9.21 -3.27 -13.35
CA GLY A 119 8.60 -2.53 -12.24
C GLY A 119 9.21 -1.13 -12.04
N TYR A 120 10.54 -1.02 -12.13
CA TYR A 120 11.23 0.28 -12.08
C TYR A 120 10.80 1.18 -13.25
N ARG A 121 10.79 0.67 -14.48
CA ARG A 121 10.37 1.44 -15.66
C ARG A 121 8.92 1.92 -15.55
N CYS A 122 8.02 1.06 -15.08
CA CYS A 122 6.63 1.42 -14.85
C CYS A 122 6.49 2.51 -13.78
N ARG A 123 7.28 2.41 -12.68
CA ARG A 123 7.34 3.45 -11.65
C ARG A 123 7.77 4.81 -12.21
N GLU A 124 8.79 4.85 -13.07
CA GLU A 124 9.23 6.10 -13.70
C GLU A 124 8.13 6.73 -14.56
N ARG A 125 7.31 5.92 -15.25
CA ARG A 125 6.13 6.42 -15.97
C ARG A 125 5.05 6.94 -15.01
N CYS A 126 4.83 6.25 -13.89
CA CYS A 126 3.93 6.76 -12.86
C CYS A 126 4.37 8.15 -12.37
N PHE A 127 5.65 8.34 -12.08
CA PHE A 127 6.17 9.64 -11.63
C PHE A 127 6.04 10.71 -12.71
N ALA A 128 6.32 10.39 -13.97
CA ALA A 128 6.11 11.31 -15.09
C ALA A 128 4.64 11.74 -15.24
N ASN A 129 3.71 10.86 -14.91
CA ASN A 129 2.27 11.10 -14.89
C ASN A 129 1.74 11.64 -13.55
N ASN A 130 2.61 12.14 -12.67
CA ASN A 130 2.24 12.67 -11.35
C ASN A 130 1.49 11.66 -10.47
N LEU A 131 1.87 10.39 -10.55
CA LEU A 131 1.36 9.31 -9.71
C LEU A 131 2.49 8.67 -8.93
N ILE A 132 2.35 8.59 -7.61
CA ILE A 132 3.31 7.88 -6.77
C ILE A 132 2.87 6.44 -6.59
N MET A 133 3.54 5.53 -7.29
CA MET A 133 3.44 4.09 -7.04
C MET A 133 4.84 3.53 -6.79
N ARG A 134 4.95 2.64 -5.83
CA ARG A 134 6.18 1.91 -5.52
C ARG A 134 6.19 0.59 -6.30
N HIS A 135 7.38 0.11 -6.68
CA HIS A 135 7.53 -1.25 -7.19
C HIS A 135 8.26 -2.16 -6.18
N VAL A 136 7.95 -3.45 -6.22
CA VAL A 136 8.67 -4.54 -5.55
C VAL A 136 8.80 -5.67 -6.56
N GLY A 137 10.02 -5.91 -7.06
CA GLY A 137 10.18 -6.68 -8.28
C GLY A 137 9.37 -6.05 -9.41
N ASP A 138 8.68 -6.85 -10.19
CA ASP A 138 7.79 -6.37 -11.25
C ASP A 138 6.32 -6.28 -10.78
N ARG A 139 6.12 -5.91 -9.53
CA ARG A 139 4.80 -5.64 -8.93
C ARG A 139 4.72 -4.19 -8.50
N MET A 140 3.72 -3.48 -9.01
CA MET A 140 3.40 -2.10 -8.61
C MET A 140 2.53 -2.11 -7.37
N ILE A 141 2.81 -1.22 -6.42
CA ILE A 141 2.11 -1.12 -5.12
C ILE A 141 1.53 0.28 -4.98
N LEU A 142 0.26 0.33 -4.60
CA LEU A 142 -0.48 1.54 -4.28
C LEU A 142 -0.91 1.52 -2.81
N ALA A 143 -0.81 2.66 -2.13
CA ALA A 143 -1.39 2.89 -0.81
C ALA A 143 -1.70 4.38 -0.66
N PRO A 144 -2.87 4.85 -1.12
CA PRO A 144 -3.26 6.25 -1.02
C PRO A 144 -3.66 6.62 0.41
N SER A 145 -3.90 7.92 0.65
CA SER A 145 -4.48 8.41 1.90
C SER A 145 -5.82 7.74 2.19
N LEU A 146 -6.10 7.48 3.46
CA LEU A 146 -7.40 6.95 3.89
C LEU A 146 -8.56 7.94 3.64
N THR A 147 -8.24 9.22 3.47
CA THR A 147 -9.20 10.31 3.19
C THR A 147 -9.46 10.51 1.70
N ILE A 148 -8.92 9.66 0.83
CA ILE A 148 -9.06 9.81 -0.62
C ILE A 148 -10.54 9.82 -1.03
N THR A 149 -10.89 10.76 -1.89
CA THR A 149 -12.24 10.92 -2.42
C THR A 149 -12.46 10.12 -3.71
N PRO A 150 -13.71 9.84 -4.11
CA PRO A 150 -14.01 9.23 -5.41
C PRO A 150 -13.40 9.96 -6.60
N ALA A 151 -13.43 11.29 -6.61
CA ALA A 151 -12.85 12.09 -7.69
C ALA A 151 -11.32 11.94 -7.77
N GLU A 152 -10.64 11.87 -6.63
CA GLU A 152 -9.20 11.61 -6.59
C GLU A 152 -8.87 10.17 -6.99
N ILE A 153 -9.74 9.21 -6.68
CA ILE A 153 -9.62 7.83 -7.16
C ILE A 153 -9.71 7.78 -8.70
N ASP A 154 -10.63 8.51 -9.31
CA ASP A 154 -10.73 8.57 -10.77
C ASP A 154 -9.43 9.10 -11.39
N VAL A 155 -8.89 10.21 -10.88
CA VAL A 155 -7.59 10.76 -11.32
C VAL A 155 -6.45 9.75 -11.12
N LEU A 156 -6.45 9.03 -10.01
CA LEU A 156 -5.45 8.00 -9.72
C LEU A 156 -5.50 6.87 -10.76
N ILE A 157 -6.69 6.36 -11.06
CA ILE A 157 -6.89 5.27 -12.03
C ILE A 157 -6.52 5.71 -13.45
N ASP A 158 -6.91 6.91 -13.86
CA ASP A 158 -6.55 7.46 -15.17
C ASP A 158 -5.03 7.57 -15.34
N ARG A 159 -4.33 8.08 -14.33
CA ARG A 159 -2.87 8.16 -14.33
C ARG A 159 -2.19 6.79 -14.31
N ALA A 160 -2.74 5.83 -13.56
CA ALA A 160 -2.24 4.46 -13.53
C ALA A 160 -2.39 3.80 -14.91
N THR A 161 -3.54 3.98 -15.56
CA THR A 161 -3.80 3.46 -16.92
C THR A 161 -2.83 4.06 -17.92
N SER A 162 -2.69 5.39 -17.96
CA SER A 162 -1.75 6.09 -18.86
C SER A 162 -0.30 5.61 -18.63
N SER A 163 0.10 5.41 -17.37
CA SER A 163 1.44 4.93 -17.03
C SER A 163 1.67 3.49 -17.49
N LEU A 164 0.66 2.64 -17.40
CA LEU A 164 0.70 1.26 -17.90
C LEU A 164 0.78 1.23 -19.43
N ASP A 165 -0.01 2.06 -20.14
CA ASP A 165 0.02 2.20 -21.59
C ASP A 165 1.42 2.63 -22.10
N GLU A 166 1.99 3.67 -21.50
CA GLU A 166 3.32 4.16 -21.84
C GLU A 166 4.42 3.12 -21.55
N CYS A 167 4.32 2.44 -20.41
CA CYS A 167 5.25 1.37 -20.05
C CYS A 167 5.16 0.22 -21.06
N HIS A 168 3.94 -0.22 -21.40
CA HIS A 168 3.70 -1.27 -22.38
C HIS A 168 4.25 -0.91 -23.76
N ALA A 169 4.00 0.30 -24.24
CA ALA A 169 4.53 0.79 -25.52
C ALA A 169 6.06 0.79 -25.55
N GLY A 170 6.70 1.27 -24.47
CA GLY A 170 8.16 1.25 -24.35
C GLY A 170 8.74 -0.16 -24.32
N LEU A 171 8.12 -1.09 -23.60
CA LEU A 171 8.56 -2.49 -23.55
C LEU A 171 8.43 -3.18 -24.90
N LYS A 172 7.37 -2.86 -25.65
CA LYS A 172 7.16 -3.39 -27.00
C LYS A 172 8.21 -2.85 -27.97
N SER A 173 8.51 -1.56 -27.91
CA SER A 173 9.57 -0.92 -28.71
C SER A 173 10.95 -1.56 -28.47
N ASP A 174 11.25 -1.94 -27.24
CA ASP A 174 12.52 -2.52 -26.84
C ASP A 174 12.58 -4.06 -27.03
N GLY A 175 11.53 -4.67 -27.59
CA GLY A 175 11.48 -6.11 -27.82
C GLY A 175 11.37 -6.97 -26.56
N LEU A 176 11.01 -6.37 -25.42
CA LEU A 176 10.84 -7.06 -24.14
C LEU A 176 9.47 -7.74 -24.00
N LEU A 177 8.54 -7.45 -24.90
CA LEU A 177 7.27 -8.13 -25.05
C LEU A 177 7.30 -8.92 -26.36
N LYS A 178 6.79 -10.17 -26.35
CA LYS A 178 6.61 -10.93 -27.61
C LYS A 178 5.62 -10.16 -28.49
N ALA A 179 5.91 -10.12 -29.80
CA ALA A 179 4.93 -9.69 -30.76
C ALA A 179 3.69 -10.61 -30.65
N ALA A 180 2.51 -10.00 -30.56
CA ALA A 180 1.25 -10.73 -30.52
C ALA A 180 1.02 -11.42 -31.86
#